data_85ba6732f6652f275dabc5626eef8eb4
#
_entry.id   85ba6732f6652f275dabc5626eef8eb4
#
_cell.length_a   1.000
_cell.length_b   1.000
_cell.length_c   1.000
_cell.angle_alpha   90.00
_cell.angle_beta   90.00
_cell.angle_gamma   90.00
#
_symmetry.space_group_name_H-M   'P 1'
#
loop_
_entity.id
_entity.type
_entity.pdbx_description
1 polymer ?
#
loop_
_entity_poly.entity_id
_entity_poly.type
_entity_poly.pdbx_seq_one_letter_code
_entity_poly.pdbx_strand_id
1 'polypeptide(L)'
;TATSTMNPEKKAQCTVVVTRDDTALDVAIKAAEEKIREENFENKYTEASKTALRENLENAKLAKENANLSVEDVKLVVDALNASIEELQLKAVVTINNNDQIETKYCEIGEQVRVVAQTVKDKKFSHWTFNGTPICYSSPYTFTVYGDTTIEAVYVDAGEEVTPQAAMLCSVSYNKSTQTIKYPAKRSVPEGCKIVKHGMILTSKPAWEALYKDNQEAFKLEADRIITKVATTTGLAGNYSVSVKCTKPNIWYAKGYVVYTDKNGEEQTVYSDVVSYEVK
;
A
#
# COMPACT_ATOMS: atom_id res chain seq x y z
N THR A 1 39.56 -53.57 1.46
CA THR A 1 40.65 -54.52 1.35
C THR A 1 40.08 -55.90 1.07
N ALA A 2 40.53 -56.58 -0.01
CA ALA A 2 40.19 -57.97 -0.31
C ALA A 2 41.33 -58.84 0.03
N THR A 3 41.06 -60.01 0.61
CA THR A 3 42.09 -61.01 0.97
C THR A 3 41.87 -62.27 0.12
N SER A 4 42.96 -62.82 -0.47
CA SER A 4 42.84 -64.02 -1.26
C SER A 4 42.53 -65.23 -0.37
N THR A 5 41.54 -66.03 -0.74
CA THR A 5 41.20 -67.30 -0.05
C THR A 5 42.18 -68.38 -0.27
N MET A 6 42.98 -68.30 -1.35
CA MET A 6 44.04 -69.28 -1.66
C MET A 6 45.41 -68.91 -1.10
N ASN A 7 45.65 -67.65 -0.80
CA ASN A 7 46.85 -67.18 -0.12
C ASN A 7 46.50 -65.96 0.78
N PRO A 8 46.28 -66.20 2.10
CA PRO A 8 45.86 -65.19 3.06
C PRO A 8 46.88 -64.04 3.25
N GLU A 9 48.15 -64.25 2.87
CA GLU A 9 49.17 -63.20 2.94
C GLU A 9 49.08 -62.22 1.77
N LYS A 10 48.42 -62.60 0.67
CA LYS A 10 48.20 -61.70 -0.46
C LYS A 10 46.95 -60.86 -0.24
N LYS A 11 47.12 -59.58 0.01
CA LYS A 11 46.08 -58.56 0.17
C LYS A 11 46.15 -57.57 -0.97
N ALA A 12 45.05 -57.29 -1.56
CA ALA A 12 44.91 -56.16 -2.48
C ALA A 12 44.06 -55.08 -1.81
N GLN A 13 44.45 -53.83 -1.89
CA GLN A 13 43.74 -52.70 -1.40
C GLN A 13 43.29 -51.88 -2.58
N CYS A 14 42.00 -51.61 -2.67
CA CYS A 14 41.41 -50.67 -3.60
C CYS A 14 40.98 -49.45 -2.83
N THR A 15 41.40 -48.28 -3.26
CA THR A 15 40.90 -47.02 -2.75
C THR A 15 39.70 -46.66 -3.60
N VAL A 16 38.49 -46.68 -3.00
CA VAL A 16 37.30 -46.15 -3.62
C VAL A 16 37.19 -44.68 -3.21
N VAL A 17 37.38 -43.80 -4.16
CA VAL A 17 37.10 -42.38 -3.96
C VAL A 17 35.62 -42.18 -4.25
N VAL A 18 34.83 -41.89 -3.21
CA VAL A 18 33.43 -41.46 -3.36
C VAL A 18 33.45 -39.96 -3.48
N THR A 19 33.15 -39.46 -4.68
CA THR A 19 32.96 -38.05 -4.92
C THR A 19 31.50 -37.69 -4.62
N ARG A 20 31.28 -36.57 -3.94
CA ARG A 20 29.95 -36.03 -3.72
C ARG A 20 29.34 -35.59 -5.06
N ASP A 21 28.11 -35.93 -5.29
CA ASP A 21 27.36 -35.44 -6.46
C ASP A 21 26.76 -34.05 -6.17
N ASP A 22 27.33 -33.01 -6.78
CA ASP A 22 26.96 -31.63 -6.62
C ASP A 22 25.99 -31.13 -7.72
N THR A 23 25.47 -32.05 -8.56
CA THR A 23 24.61 -31.66 -9.69
C THR A 23 23.40 -30.82 -9.26
N ALA A 24 22.72 -31.21 -8.18
CA ALA A 24 21.56 -30.46 -7.65
C ALA A 24 21.97 -29.07 -7.13
N LEU A 25 23.13 -28.97 -6.49
CA LEU A 25 23.68 -27.71 -6.00
C LEU A 25 24.03 -26.77 -7.17
N ASP A 26 24.65 -27.28 -8.22
CA ASP A 26 24.95 -26.49 -9.42
C ASP A 26 23.71 -25.97 -10.14
N VAL A 27 22.66 -26.79 -10.22
CA VAL A 27 21.38 -26.38 -10.80
C VAL A 27 20.74 -25.28 -9.97
N ALA A 28 20.74 -25.41 -8.63
CA ALA A 28 20.15 -24.40 -7.74
C ALA A 28 20.92 -23.07 -7.79
N ILE A 29 22.26 -23.11 -7.77
CA ILE A 29 23.10 -21.91 -7.92
C ILE A 29 22.82 -21.21 -9.23
N LYS A 30 22.77 -21.96 -10.34
CA LYS A 30 22.47 -21.39 -11.66
C LYS A 30 21.10 -20.75 -11.71
N ALA A 31 20.07 -21.40 -11.16
CA ALA A 31 18.70 -20.87 -11.10
C ALA A 31 18.66 -19.56 -10.30
N ALA A 32 19.32 -19.48 -9.15
CA ALA A 32 19.41 -18.28 -8.34
C ALA A 32 20.13 -17.12 -9.06
N GLU A 33 21.23 -17.42 -9.75
CA GLU A 33 21.97 -16.44 -10.53
C GLU A 33 21.16 -15.90 -11.73
N GLU A 34 20.44 -16.78 -12.42
CA GLU A 34 19.54 -16.39 -13.50
C GLU A 34 18.41 -15.50 -12.98
N LYS A 35 17.85 -15.83 -11.81
CA LYS A 35 16.81 -15.03 -11.13
C LYS A 35 17.30 -13.64 -10.79
N ILE A 36 18.51 -13.50 -10.25
CA ILE A 36 19.09 -12.19 -9.91
C ILE A 36 19.40 -11.35 -11.15
N ARG A 37 19.66 -12.00 -12.30
CA ARG A 37 19.90 -11.31 -13.59
C ARG A 37 18.64 -10.91 -14.33
N GLU A 38 17.45 -11.28 -13.85
CA GLU A 38 16.19 -10.83 -14.47
C GLU A 38 16.13 -9.31 -14.57
N GLU A 39 15.50 -8.82 -15.63
CA GLU A 39 15.26 -7.38 -15.82
C GLU A 39 14.45 -6.81 -14.64
N ASN A 40 14.91 -5.69 -14.12
CA ASN A 40 14.31 -4.99 -12.99
C ASN A 40 14.29 -5.77 -11.65
N PHE A 41 15.07 -6.85 -11.51
CA PHE A 41 15.14 -7.62 -10.25
C PHE A 41 15.33 -6.71 -9.03
N GLU A 42 16.25 -5.74 -9.11
CA GLU A 42 16.57 -4.83 -8.01
C GLU A 42 15.40 -3.97 -7.57
N ASN A 43 14.57 -3.56 -8.50
CA ASN A 43 13.42 -2.69 -8.23
C ASN A 43 12.16 -3.48 -7.88
N LYS A 44 11.99 -4.66 -8.46
CA LYS A 44 10.76 -5.45 -8.46
C LYS A 44 10.50 -6.18 -7.14
N TYR A 45 11.56 -6.63 -6.45
CA TYR A 45 11.45 -7.42 -5.23
C TYR A 45 11.80 -6.62 -3.98
N THR A 46 11.23 -7.03 -2.83
CA THR A 46 11.51 -6.40 -1.53
C THR A 46 12.96 -6.61 -1.10
N GLU A 47 13.54 -5.65 -0.39
CA GLU A 47 14.94 -5.73 0.05
C GLU A 47 15.20 -6.97 0.92
N ALA A 48 14.25 -7.31 1.80
CA ALA A 48 14.37 -8.46 2.68
C ALA A 48 14.47 -9.79 1.90
N SER A 49 13.59 -10.01 0.90
CA SER A 49 13.59 -11.24 0.10
C SER A 49 14.81 -11.34 -0.83
N LYS A 50 15.27 -10.21 -1.39
CA LYS A 50 16.52 -10.16 -2.18
C LYS A 50 17.76 -10.50 -1.33
N THR A 51 17.83 -9.96 -0.12
CA THR A 51 18.91 -10.23 0.81
C THR A 51 18.97 -11.70 1.15
N ALA A 52 17.83 -12.31 1.51
CA ALA A 52 17.74 -13.75 1.81
C ALA A 52 18.21 -14.61 0.63
N LEU A 53 17.80 -14.28 -0.61
CA LEU A 53 18.26 -15.00 -1.80
C LEU A 53 19.77 -14.88 -2.00
N ARG A 54 20.35 -13.69 -1.82
CA ARG A 54 21.80 -13.48 -1.98
C ARG A 54 22.61 -14.20 -0.92
N GLU A 55 22.16 -14.18 0.34
CA GLU A 55 22.82 -14.89 1.44
C GLU A 55 22.79 -16.40 1.21
N ASN A 56 21.65 -16.96 0.80
CA ASN A 56 21.53 -18.37 0.48
C ASN A 56 22.36 -18.78 -0.76
N LEU A 57 22.47 -17.91 -1.77
CA LEU A 57 23.34 -18.14 -2.92
C LEU A 57 24.82 -18.16 -2.51
N GLU A 58 25.25 -17.26 -1.65
CA GLU A 58 26.61 -17.24 -1.14
C GLU A 58 26.92 -18.50 -0.31
N ASN A 59 25.99 -18.88 0.57
CA ASN A 59 26.09 -20.13 1.33
C ASN A 59 26.20 -21.36 0.41
N ALA A 60 25.46 -21.39 -0.69
CA ALA A 60 25.51 -22.48 -1.66
C ALA A 60 26.86 -22.54 -2.39
N LYS A 61 27.46 -21.40 -2.74
CA LYS A 61 28.78 -21.32 -3.34
C LYS A 61 29.88 -21.81 -2.37
N LEU A 62 29.78 -21.38 -1.10
CA LEU A 62 30.70 -21.86 -0.05
C LEU A 62 30.55 -23.38 0.19
N ALA A 63 29.31 -23.89 0.17
CA ALA A 63 29.04 -25.32 0.31
C ALA A 63 29.65 -26.14 -0.85
N LYS A 64 29.66 -25.60 -2.06
CA LYS A 64 30.32 -26.23 -3.22
C LYS A 64 31.82 -26.31 -3.06
N GLU A 65 32.45 -25.30 -2.49
CA GLU A 65 33.91 -25.29 -2.24
C GLU A 65 34.33 -26.20 -1.08
N ASN A 66 33.42 -26.55 -0.17
CA ASN A 66 33.70 -27.37 1.00
C ASN A 66 33.42 -28.85 0.71
N ALA A 67 34.44 -29.58 0.30
CA ALA A 67 34.36 -31.03 0.01
C ALA A 67 34.03 -31.90 1.24
N ASN A 68 34.10 -31.37 2.47
CA ASN A 68 33.85 -32.13 3.70
C ASN A 68 32.39 -32.12 4.15
N LEU A 69 31.50 -31.34 3.49
CA LEU A 69 30.08 -31.35 3.81
C LEU A 69 29.45 -32.71 3.46
N SER A 70 28.54 -33.15 4.32
CA SER A 70 27.76 -34.36 4.05
C SER A 70 26.73 -34.10 2.91
N VAL A 71 26.27 -35.18 2.30
CA VAL A 71 25.19 -35.08 1.28
C VAL A 71 23.92 -34.45 1.85
N GLU A 72 23.61 -34.73 3.12
CA GLU A 72 22.44 -34.14 3.80
C GLU A 72 22.60 -32.63 4.02
N ASP A 73 23.79 -32.18 4.44
CA ASP A 73 24.08 -30.75 4.59
C ASP A 73 23.97 -30.01 3.25
N VAL A 74 24.45 -30.60 2.17
CA VAL A 74 24.33 -30.02 0.82
C VAL A 74 22.86 -29.94 0.40
N LYS A 75 22.07 -30.99 0.70
CA LYS A 75 20.63 -30.99 0.41
C LYS A 75 19.94 -29.86 1.14
N LEU A 76 20.22 -29.60 2.43
CA LEU A 76 19.63 -28.48 3.20
C LEU A 76 19.97 -27.12 2.56
N VAL A 77 21.20 -26.97 2.07
CA VAL A 77 21.60 -25.74 1.37
C VAL A 77 20.84 -25.54 0.06
N VAL A 78 20.67 -26.62 -0.72
CA VAL A 78 19.88 -26.60 -1.96
C VAL A 78 18.43 -26.25 -1.67
N ASP A 79 17.83 -26.89 -0.67
CA ASP A 79 16.44 -26.65 -0.26
C ASP A 79 16.26 -25.19 0.19
N ALA A 80 17.17 -24.64 1.00
CA ALA A 80 17.14 -23.24 1.44
C ALA A 80 17.29 -22.25 0.28
N LEU A 81 18.16 -22.52 -0.67
CA LEU A 81 18.34 -21.67 -1.85
C LEU A 81 17.10 -21.68 -2.75
N ASN A 82 16.53 -22.86 -3.01
CA ASN A 82 15.30 -22.98 -3.80
C ASN A 82 14.11 -22.27 -3.11
N ALA A 83 13.95 -22.48 -1.79
CA ALA A 83 12.93 -21.78 -1.01
C ALA A 83 13.07 -20.24 -1.13
N SER A 84 14.30 -19.72 -1.06
CA SER A 84 14.50 -18.26 -1.18
C SER A 84 14.19 -17.68 -2.57
N ILE A 85 14.23 -18.51 -3.63
CA ILE A 85 13.75 -18.11 -4.96
C ILE A 85 12.22 -18.06 -4.99
N GLU A 86 11.55 -19.06 -4.40
CA GLU A 86 10.10 -19.17 -4.37
C GLU A 86 9.46 -18.12 -3.46
N GLU A 87 10.14 -17.74 -2.38
CA GLU A 87 9.70 -16.77 -1.39
C GLU A 87 10.01 -15.31 -1.75
N LEU A 88 10.50 -15.03 -2.97
CA LEU A 88 10.71 -13.67 -3.43
C LEU A 88 9.40 -12.86 -3.42
N GLN A 89 9.39 -11.78 -2.65
CA GLN A 89 8.21 -10.91 -2.49
C GLN A 89 8.27 -9.72 -3.44
N LEU A 90 7.22 -9.55 -4.24
CA LEU A 90 7.08 -8.41 -5.14
C LEU A 90 6.78 -7.13 -4.34
N LYS A 91 7.37 -6.02 -4.77
CA LYS A 91 6.94 -4.67 -4.39
C LYS A 91 5.63 -4.33 -5.10
N ALA A 92 4.86 -3.44 -4.50
CA ALA A 92 3.69 -2.87 -5.15
C ALA A 92 4.11 -1.95 -6.32
N VAL A 93 3.33 -1.99 -7.40
CA VAL A 93 3.52 -1.14 -8.57
C VAL A 93 2.64 0.11 -8.45
N VAL A 94 3.27 1.27 -8.32
CA VAL A 94 2.60 2.57 -8.30
C VAL A 94 2.80 3.26 -9.64
N THR A 95 1.72 3.40 -10.40
CA THR A 95 1.71 4.16 -11.66
C THR A 95 1.22 5.58 -11.40
N ILE A 96 2.02 6.58 -11.73
CA ILE A 96 1.70 8.00 -11.57
C ILE A 96 1.50 8.59 -12.96
N ASN A 97 0.25 8.95 -13.29
CA ASN A 97 -0.08 9.69 -14.51
C ASN A 97 -0.25 11.18 -14.15
N ASN A 98 0.63 12.01 -14.68
CA ASN A 98 0.66 13.44 -14.38
C ASN A 98 0.68 14.23 -15.70
N ASN A 99 -0.51 14.46 -16.27
CA ASN A 99 -0.68 15.10 -17.58
C ASN A 99 0.08 14.35 -18.69
N ASP A 100 -0.30 13.11 -18.93
CA ASP A 100 0.27 12.20 -19.94
C ASP A 100 1.75 11.81 -19.71
N GLN A 101 2.38 12.30 -18.68
CA GLN A 101 3.66 11.80 -18.20
C GLN A 101 3.43 10.67 -17.21
N ILE A 102 3.80 9.46 -17.63
CA ILE A 102 3.61 8.25 -16.82
C ILE A 102 4.95 7.88 -16.18
N GLU A 103 4.94 7.81 -14.86
CA GLU A 103 6.05 7.30 -14.04
C GLU A 103 5.60 6.02 -13.34
N THR A 104 6.44 4.99 -13.35
CA THR A 104 6.20 3.75 -12.60
C THR A 104 7.21 3.61 -11.48
N LYS A 105 6.72 3.37 -10.26
CA LYS A 105 7.53 3.12 -9.07
C LYS A 105 7.22 1.74 -8.49
N TYR A 106 8.25 1.07 -8.02
CA TYR A 106 8.13 -0.15 -7.22
C TYR A 106 8.31 0.24 -5.75
N CYS A 107 7.28 0.07 -4.96
CA CYS A 107 7.22 0.55 -3.58
C CYS A 107 7.00 -0.60 -2.59
N GLU A 108 7.62 -0.51 -1.42
CA GLU A 108 7.29 -1.39 -0.30
C GLU A 108 5.88 -1.09 0.22
N ILE A 109 5.17 -2.12 0.70
CA ILE A 109 3.91 -1.91 1.41
C ILE A 109 4.16 -1.08 2.67
N GLY A 110 3.40 -0.01 2.84
CA GLY A 110 3.58 0.97 3.92
C GLY A 110 4.48 2.15 3.57
N GLU A 111 5.16 2.13 2.42
CA GLU A 111 5.97 3.25 1.94
C GLU A 111 5.11 4.48 1.65
N GLN A 112 5.65 5.67 1.90
CA GLN A 112 4.99 6.94 1.58
C GLN A 112 5.48 7.50 0.25
N VAL A 113 4.57 7.67 -0.69
CA VAL A 113 4.83 8.29 -2.00
C VAL A 113 4.26 9.70 -2.03
N ARG A 114 5.10 10.67 -2.41
CA ARG A 114 4.71 12.07 -2.59
C ARG A 114 4.60 12.39 -4.06
N VAL A 115 3.46 12.94 -4.47
CA VAL A 115 3.19 13.40 -5.84
C VAL A 115 2.93 14.91 -5.86
N VAL A 116 3.35 15.54 -6.95
CA VAL A 116 3.19 16.98 -7.18
C VAL A 116 2.61 17.16 -8.58
N ALA A 117 1.45 17.81 -8.68
CA ALA A 117 0.84 18.12 -9.97
C ALA A 117 1.71 19.10 -10.76
N GLN A 118 1.85 18.83 -12.05
CA GLN A 118 2.59 19.70 -12.96
C GLN A 118 1.84 21.01 -13.22
N THR A 119 2.56 22.06 -13.59
CA THR A 119 1.95 23.26 -14.16
C THR A 119 1.67 23.01 -15.63
N VAL A 120 0.40 23.05 -16.01
CA VAL A 120 -0.04 22.85 -17.39
C VAL A 120 -0.60 24.17 -17.91
N LYS A 121 -0.16 24.58 -19.12
CA LYS A 121 -0.62 25.82 -19.74
C LYS A 121 -2.14 25.79 -19.93
N ASP A 122 -2.80 26.88 -19.60
CA ASP A 122 -4.26 27.09 -19.74
C ASP A 122 -5.12 26.07 -18.98
N LYS A 123 -4.51 25.32 -18.02
CA LYS A 123 -5.21 24.37 -17.15
C LYS A 123 -4.91 24.61 -15.69
N LYS A 124 -5.85 24.24 -14.84
CA LYS A 124 -5.72 24.27 -13.38
C LYS A 124 -5.82 22.85 -12.84
N PHE A 125 -4.89 22.48 -11.95
CA PHE A 125 -5.01 21.21 -11.24
C PHE A 125 -6.30 21.17 -10.44
N SER A 126 -7.09 20.12 -10.64
CA SER A 126 -8.34 19.88 -9.95
C SER A 126 -8.12 18.93 -8.76
N HIS A 127 -7.74 17.71 -9.01
CA HIS A 127 -7.59 16.68 -7.98
C HIS A 127 -6.72 15.51 -8.46
N TRP A 128 -6.30 14.68 -7.51
CA TRP A 128 -5.74 13.37 -7.76
C TRP A 128 -6.84 12.30 -7.69
N THR A 129 -6.77 11.30 -8.56
CA THR A 129 -7.57 10.09 -8.46
C THR A 129 -6.72 8.89 -8.03
N PHE A 130 -7.36 7.91 -7.42
CA PHE A 130 -6.80 6.60 -7.09
C PHE A 130 -7.63 5.56 -7.82
N ASN A 131 -7.03 4.87 -8.80
CA ASN A 131 -7.76 3.95 -9.67
C ASN A 131 -9.08 4.56 -10.20
N GLY A 132 -9.02 5.82 -10.66
CA GLY A 132 -10.17 6.57 -11.19
C GLY A 132 -11.08 7.23 -10.14
N THR A 133 -10.90 6.96 -8.85
CA THR A 133 -11.70 7.58 -7.78
C THR A 133 -11.01 8.84 -7.23
N PRO A 134 -11.68 10.00 -7.17
CA PRO A 134 -11.11 11.22 -6.58
C PRO A 134 -10.72 11.03 -5.12
N ILE A 135 -9.49 11.40 -4.77
CA ILE A 135 -8.94 11.24 -3.42
C ILE A 135 -8.37 12.50 -2.80
N CYS A 136 -7.75 13.36 -3.60
CA CYS A 136 -7.08 14.53 -3.06
C CYS A 136 -7.07 15.70 -4.04
N TYR A 137 -7.51 16.85 -3.57
CA TYR A 137 -7.62 18.10 -4.35
C TYR A 137 -6.49 19.09 -4.07
N SER A 138 -5.46 18.69 -3.35
CA SER A 138 -4.25 19.50 -3.12
C SER A 138 -3.02 18.87 -3.74
N SER A 139 -2.14 19.72 -4.21
CA SER A 139 -0.79 19.37 -4.62
C SER A 139 0.19 20.24 -3.80
N PRO A 140 1.21 19.64 -3.19
CA PRO A 140 1.56 18.23 -3.21
C PRO A 140 0.61 17.34 -2.41
N TYR A 141 0.57 16.04 -2.74
CA TYR A 141 -0.14 15.01 -2.01
C TYR A 141 0.81 13.87 -1.63
N THR A 142 0.65 13.31 -0.43
CA THR A 142 1.42 12.15 0.04
C THR A 142 0.44 11.06 0.47
N PHE A 143 0.66 9.83 0.02
CA PHE A 143 -0.15 8.67 0.36
C PHE A 143 0.73 7.48 0.76
N THR A 144 0.13 6.54 1.48
CA THR A 144 0.77 5.27 1.86
C THR A 144 0.39 4.19 0.86
N VAL A 145 1.37 3.43 0.40
CA VAL A 145 1.17 2.32 -0.55
C VAL A 145 0.64 1.10 0.20
N TYR A 146 -0.47 0.54 -0.26
CA TYR A 146 -1.07 -0.68 0.29
C TYR A 146 -1.19 -1.81 -0.76
N GLY A 147 -0.78 -1.57 -1.98
CA GLY A 147 -0.80 -2.49 -3.10
C GLY A 147 -0.66 -1.74 -4.42
N ASP A 148 -0.79 -2.48 -5.53
CA ASP A 148 -0.73 -1.90 -6.87
C ASP A 148 -1.79 -0.81 -7.02
N THR A 149 -1.37 0.32 -7.58
CA THR A 149 -2.26 1.46 -7.71
C THR A 149 -1.88 2.39 -8.84
N THR A 150 -2.89 3.03 -9.41
CA THR A 150 -2.71 4.12 -10.36
C THR A 150 -3.20 5.42 -9.71
N ILE A 151 -2.30 6.41 -9.64
CA ILE A 151 -2.63 7.77 -9.22
C ILE A 151 -2.54 8.70 -10.42
N GLU A 152 -3.57 9.50 -10.64
CA GLU A 152 -3.69 10.37 -11.79
C GLU A 152 -4.00 11.80 -11.37
N ALA A 153 -3.31 12.77 -11.98
CA ALA A 153 -3.59 14.18 -11.85
C ALA A 153 -4.68 14.60 -12.84
N VAL A 154 -5.81 15.07 -12.34
CA VAL A 154 -6.91 15.59 -13.15
C VAL A 154 -6.81 17.11 -13.22
N TYR A 155 -6.95 17.65 -14.43
CA TYR A 155 -6.91 19.07 -14.71
C TYR A 155 -8.21 19.53 -15.34
N VAL A 156 -8.59 20.79 -15.06
CA VAL A 156 -9.71 21.50 -15.65
C VAL A 156 -9.21 22.74 -16.38
N ASP A 157 -9.98 23.27 -17.28
CA ASP A 157 -9.63 24.52 -17.97
C ASP A 157 -9.53 25.69 -16.99
N ALA A 158 -8.61 26.61 -17.20
CA ALA A 158 -8.30 27.70 -16.25
C ALA A 158 -9.50 28.63 -15.95
N GLY A 159 -10.53 28.59 -16.80
CA GLY A 159 -11.79 29.34 -16.63
C GLY A 159 -12.92 28.53 -15.98
N GLU A 160 -12.75 27.25 -15.72
CA GLU A 160 -13.78 26.40 -15.13
C GLU A 160 -13.92 26.67 -13.62
N GLU A 161 -15.16 26.84 -13.17
CA GLU A 161 -15.43 27.03 -11.75
C GLU A 161 -15.19 25.72 -10.96
N VAL A 162 -14.49 25.84 -9.84
CA VAL A 162 -14.32 24.71 -8.91
C VAL A 162 -15.68 24.32 -8.35
N THR A 163 -16.11 23.10 -8.60
CA THR A 163 -17.35 22.58 -8.00
C THR A 163 -17.16 22.44 -6.48
N PRO A 164 -18.15 22.88 -5.67
CA PRO A 164 -18.10 22.68 -4.23
C PRO A 164 -18.02 21.19 -3.89
N GLN A 165 -17.09 20.82 -3.02
CA GLN A 165 -16.87 19.42 -2.66
C GLN A 165 -16.53 19.23 -1.19
N ALA A 166 -17.10 18.15 -0.62
CA ALA A 166 -16.58 17.45 0.53
C ALA A 166 -16.11 16.05 0.08
N ALA A 167 -14.91 15.62 0.47
CA ALA A 167 -14.41 14.32 0.11
C ALA A 167 -13.75 13.64 1.32
N MET A 168 -14.03 12.35 1.51
CA MET A 168 -13.31 11.53 2.49
C MET A 168 -11.97 11.11 1.91
N LEU A 169 -10.93 11.14 2.72
CA LEU A 169 -9.61 10.63 2.33
C LEU A 169 -9.48 9.18 2.80
N CYS A 170 -8.84 8.35 2.00
CA CYS A 170 -8.79 6.89 2.19
C CYS A 170 -7.99 6.38 3.41
N SER A 171 -7.49 7.24 4.28
CA SER A 171 -6.61 6.87 5.38
C SER A 171 -7.27 6.96 6.76
N VAL A 172 -8.46 6.37 6.91
CA VAL A 172 -9.08 6.22 8.24
C VAL A 172 -8.21 5.32 9.10
N SER A 173 -7.89 5.76 10.31
CA SER A 173 -6.99 5.03 11.21
C SER A 173 -7.52 4.99 12.63
N TYR A 174 -7.17 3.92 13.37
CA TYR A 174 -7.51 3.75 14.78
C TYR A 174 -6.24 3.77 15.64
N ASN A 175 -6.22 4.67 16.60
CA ASN A 175 -5.17 4.71 17.60
C ASN A 175 -5.61 3.93 18.84
N LYS A 176 -4.97 2.79 19.10
CA LYS A 176 -5.30 1.90 20.23
C LYS A 176 -5.03 2.55 21.58
N SER A 177 -3.99 3.37 21.73
CA SER A 177 -3.63 3.99 23.01
C SER A 177 -4.60 5.09 23.41
N THR A 178 -5.11 5.86 22.46
CA THR A 178 -6.11 6.90 22.70
C THR A 178 -7.55 6.42 22.50
N GLN A 179 -7.74 5.23 21.96
CA GLN A 179 -9.03 4.66 21.57
C GLN A 179 -9.82 5.60 20.65
N THR A 180 -9.15 6.20 19.67
CA THR A 180 -9.76 7.15 18.76
C THR A 180 -9.64 6.70 17.32
N ILE A 181 -10.73 6.84 16.54
CA ILE A 181 -10.72 6.75 15.09
C ILE A 181 -10.48 8.15 14.56
N LYS A 182 -9.51 8.29 13.65
CA LYS A 182 -9.24 9.53 12.92
C LYS A 182 -9.76 9.39 11.49
N TYR A 183 -10.65 10.30 11.12
CA TYR A 183 -11.20 10.41 9.77
C TYR A 183 -10.62 11.64 9.08
N PRO A 184 -9.71 11.46 8.12
CA PRO A 184 -9.24 12.56 7.30
C PRO A 184 -10.24 12.84 6.18
N ALA A 185 -10.44 14.12 5.90
CA ALA A 185 -11.31 14.59 4.84
C ALA A 185 -10.74 15.84 4.19
N LYS A 186 -11.34 16.22 3.09
CA LYS A 186 -11.02 17.44 2.37
C LYS A 186 -12.27 18.20 2.03
N ARG A 187 -12.10 19.50 1.90
CA ARG A 187 -13.10 20.41 1.39
C ARG A 187 -12.55 21.30 0.29
N SER A 188 -13.40 21.71 -0.63
CA SER A 188 -13.16 22.84 -1.50
C SER A 188 -14.47 23.54 -1.83
N VAL A 189 -14.45 24.86 -1.88
CA VAL A 189 -15.54 25.68 -2.41
C VAL A 189 -14.96 26.71 -3.37
N PRO A 190 -15.74 27.17 -4.37
CA PRO A 190 -15.29 28.15 -5.36
C PRO A 190 -14.82 29.47 -4.71
N GLU A 191 -14.00 30.20 -5.43
CA GLU A 191 -13.67 31.57 -5.08
C GLU A 191 -14.93 32.44 -5.10
N GLY A 192 -15.05 33.33 -4.12
CA GLY A 192 -16.26 34.16 -3.91
C GLY A 192 -17.31 33.53 -3.01
N CYS A 193 -17.20 32.23 -2.68
CA CYS A 193 -18.02 31.59 -1.65
C CYS A 193 -17.39 31.74 -0.25
N LYS A 194 -18.17 31.51 0.79
CA LYS A 194 -17.72 31.58 2.19
C LYS A 194 -18.09 30.31 2.92
N ILE A 195 -17.10 29.59 3.47
CA ILE A 195 -17.38 28.44 4.33
C ILE A 195 -18.00 28.90 5.65
N VAL A 196 -19.17 28.37 5.97
CA VAL A 196 -19.90 28.60 7.23
C VAL A 196 -19.42 27.60 8.28
N LYS A 197 -19.48 26.32 7.97
CA LYS A 197 -18.97 25.21 8.80
C LYS A 197 -18.61 24.02 7.93
N HIS A 198 -17.71 23.19 8.42
CA HIS A 198 -17.37 21.93 7.79
C HIS A 198 -16.97 20.91 8.86
N GLY A 199 -17.00 19.65 8.51
CA GLY A 199 -16.67 18.61 9.46
C GLY A 199 -17.16 17.26 9.00
N MET A 200 -17.69 16.48 9.94
CA MET A 200 -18.09 15.12 9.69
C MET A 200 -19.31 14.74 10.51
N ILE A 201 -20.21 13.99 9.92
CA ILE A 201 -21.26 13.27 10.60
C ILE A 201 -20.88 11.80 10.69
N LEU A 202 -21.22 11.16 11.80
CA LEU A 202 -20.90 9.76 12.08
C LEU A 202 -22.10 9.06 12.71
N THR A 203 -22.21 7.77 12.47
CA THR A 203 -23.19 6.91 13.12
C THR A 203 -22.63 5.51 13.35
N SER A 204 -23.17 4.80 14.33
CA SER A 204 -22.82 3.41 14.63
C SER A 204 -23.51 2.44 13.68
N LYS A 205 -22.98 1.20 13.56
CA LYS A 205 -23.60 0.14 12.75
C LYS A 205 -25.08 -0.09 13.08
N PRO A 206 -25.53 -0.21 14.35
CA PRO A 206 -26.96 -0.42 14.62
C PRO A 206 -27.86 0.72 14.14
N ALA A 207 -27.40 1.97 14.25
CA ALA A 207 -28.16 3.11 13.77
C ALA A 207 -28.13 3.21 12.22
N TRP A 208 -27.00 2.88 11.61
CA TRP A 208 -26.86 2.80 10.16
C TRP A 208 -27.83 1.77 9.55
N GLU A 209 -27.84 0.55 10.07
CA GLU A 209 -28.71 -0.53 9.58
C GLU A 209 -30.20 -0.20 9.75
N ALA A 210 -30.54 0.50 10.83
CA ALA A 210 -31.94 0.85 11.11
C ALA A 210 -32.46 2.04 10.30
N LEU A 211 -31.60 3.02 9.94
CA LEU A 211 -32.06 4.32 9.44
C LEU A 211 -31.51 4.71 8.07
N TYR A 212 -30.32 4.23 7.69
CA TYR A 212 -29.58 4.81 6.56
C TYR A 212 -29.15 3.83 5.49
N LYS A 213 -29.09 2.52 5.80
CA LYS A 213 -28.59 1.51 4.88
C LYS A 213 -29.28 1.53 3.51
N ASP A 214 -30.61 1.66 3.52
CA ASP A 214 -31.44 1.66 2.33
C ASP A 214 -31.75 3.08 1.80
N ASN A 215 -31.39 4.11 2.56
CA ASN A 215 -31.55 5.53 2.18
C ASN A 215 -30.37 6.36 2.71
N GLN A 216 -29.26 6.30 2.01
CA GLN A 216 -28.02 7.00 2.41
C GLN A 216 -28.13 8.53 2.31
N GLU A 217 -29.09 9.06 1.54
CA GLU A 217 -29.34 10.51 1.46
C GLU A 217 -29.94 11.06 2.75
N ALA A 218 -30.63 10.23 3.53
CA ALA A 218 -31.11 10.60 4.85
C ALA A 218 -29.98 10.78 5.88
N PHE A 219 -28.78 10.24 5.62
CA PHE A 219 -27.59 10.43 6.44
C PHE A 219 -26.97 11.81 6.16
N LYS A 220 -27.49 12.83 6.81
CA LYS A 220 -27.14 14.24 6.65
C LYS A 220 -27.14 14.97 7.98
N LEU A 221 -26.73 16.25 8.00
CA LEU A 221 -26.78 17.09 9.20
C LEU A 221 -28.19 17.08 9.80
N GLU A 222 -28.27 17.11 11.13
CA GLU A 222 -29.50 17.11 11.92
C GLU A 222 -30.37 15.84 11.82
N ALA A 223 -29.88 14.80 11.14
CA ALA A 223 -30.53 13.49 11.11
C ALA A 223 -30.48 12.80 12.48
N ASP A 224 -31.34 11.80 12.68
CA ASP A 224 -31.42 11.06 13.94
C ASP A 224 -30.18 10.18 14.19
N ARG A 225 -29.81 10.00 15.45
CA ARG A 225 -28.71 9.13 15.90
C ARG A 225 -27.36 9.36 15.20
N ILE A 226 -27.05 10.59 14.87
CA ILE A 226 -25.73 10.99 14.36
C ILE A 226 -24.91 11.69 15.43
N ILE A 227 -23.60 11.63 15.25
CA ILE A 227 -22.62 12.46 15.94
C ILE A 227 -22.06 13.46 14.93
N THR A 228 -22.26 14.75 15.17
CA THR A 228 -21.69 15.81 14.37
C THR A 228 -20.37 16.29 14.97
N LYS A 229 -19.31 16.32 14.16
CA LYS A 229 -18.01 16.89 14.49
C LYS A 229 -17.70 18.05 13.56
N VAL A 230 -17.39 19.19 14.13
CA VAL A 230 -16.98 20.39 13.39
C VAL A 230 -15.45 20.46 13.36
N ALA A 231 -14.90 20.74 12.20
CA ALA A 231 -13.48 21.01 12.04
C ALA A 231 -13.21 22.51 12.11
N THR A 232 -12.01 22.88 12.55
CA THR A 232 -11.62 24.28 12.82
C THR A 232 -10.64 24.85 11.80
N THR A 233 -10.29 24.09 10.75
CA THR A 233 -9.38 24.56 9.72
C THR A 233 -10.01 25.68 8.88
N THR A 234 -9.19 26.64 8.42
CA THR A 234 -9.63 27.80 7.66
C THR A 234 -9.29 27.70 6.17
N GLY A 235 -9.80 28.60 5.35
CA GLY A 235 -9.59 28.67 3.90
C GLY A 235 -10.63 27.95 3.08
N LEU A 236 -10.76 28.31 1.80
CA LEU A 236 -11.76 27.79 0.87
C LEU A 236 -11.50 26.34 0.46
N ALA A 237 -10.25 25.91 0.50
CA ALA A 237 -9.86 24.54 0.21
C ALA A 237 -8.84 24.05 1.24
N GLY A 238 -8.80 22.74 1.47
CA GLY A 238 -7.79 22.12 2.33
C GLY A 238 -8.25 20.84 3.01
N ASN A 239 -7.27 20.17 3.57
CA ASN A 239 -7.48 18.94 4.33
C ASN A 239 -7.83 19.27 5.78
N TYR A 240 -8.65 18.43 6.37
CA TYR A 240 -8.96 18.43 7.78
C TYR A 240 -9.11 17.02 8.31
N SER A 241 -9.16 16.85 9.60
CA SER A 241 -9.49 15.55 10.19
C SER A 241 -10.34 15.75 11.44
N VAL A 242 -11.20 14.80 11.71
CA VAL A 242 -11.93 14.71 12.97
C VAL A 242 -11.61 13.39 13.66
N SER A 243 -11.61 13.39 14.98
CA SER A 243 -11.37 12.19 15.78
C SER A 243 -12.59 11.87 16.62
N VAL A 244 -12.93 10.58 16.70
CA VAL A 244 -14.05 10.07 17.49
C VAL A 244 -13.56 8.99 18.42
N LYS A 245 -13.91 9.11 19.70
CA LYS A 245 -13.56 8.09 20.70
C LYS A 245 -14.39 6.84 20.47
N CYS A 246 -13.73 5.69 20.38
CA CYS A 246 -14.34 4.38 20.22
C CYS A 246 -13.67 3.40 21.19
N THR A 247 -14.36 3.14 22.30
CA THR A 247 -13.85 2.31 23.41
C THR A 247 -14.29 0.85 23.33
N LYS A 248 -15.18 0.52 22.40
CA LYS A 248 -15.73 -0.84 22.22
C LYS A 248 -15.69 -1.20 20.74
N PRO A 249 -15.53 -2.49 20.41
CA PRO A 249 -15.64 -2.96 19.03
C PRO A 249 -16.94 -2.48 18.38
N ASN A 250 -16.85 -1.91 17.21
CA ASN A 250 -18.00 -1.42 16.44
C ASN A 250 -17.58 -1.07 15.02
N ILE A 251 -18.55 -1.04 14.09
CA ILE A 251 -18.39 -0.43 12.78
C ILE A 251 -19.03 0.96 12.83
N TRP A 252 -18.24 1.94 12.42
CA TRP A 252 -18.66 3.34 12.32
C TRP A 252 -18.76 3.75 10.86
N TYR A 253 -19.84 4.43 10.52
CA TYR A 253 -20.07 5.05 9.21
C TYR A 253 -19.87 6.55 9.35
N ALA A 254 -19.15 7.13 8.40
CA ALA A 254 -18.82 8.56 8.42
C ALA A 254 -19.01 9.19 7.04
N LYS A 255 -19.41 10.47 7.04
CA LYS A 255 -19.62 11.30 5.85
C LYS A 255 -19.13 12.71 6.13
N GLY A 256 -18.22 13.22 5.30
CA GLY A 256 -17.76 14.60 5.37
C GLY A 256 -18.86 15.56 4.90
N TYR A 257 -18.88 16.77 5.44
CA TYR A 257 -19.78 17.83 5.00
C TYR A 257 -19.07 19.18 4.93
N VAL A 258 -19.58 20.05 4.05
CA VAL A 258 -19.23 21.47 3.97
C VAL A 258 -20.50 22.27 3.80
N VAL A 259 -20.76 23.19 4.72
CA VAL A 259 -21.80 24.22 4.61
C VAL A 259 -21.12 25.51 4.20
N TYR A 260 -21.58 26.11 3.14
CA TYR A 260 -21.02 27.35 2.61
C TYR A 260 -22.11 28.28 2.09
N THR A 261 -21.82 29.59 2.10
CA THR A 261 -22.65 30.59 1.42
C THR A 261 -22.10 30.76 0.01
N ASP A 262 -22.94 30.60 -0.99
CA ASP A 262 -22.60 30.81 -2.39
C ASP A 262 -22.45 32.28 -2.77
N LYS A 263 -22.17 32.58 -4.03
CA LYS A 263 -21.99 33.94 -4.54
C LYS A 263 -23.27 34.78 -4.48
N ASN A 264 -24.43 34.13 -4.39
CA ASN A 264 -25.74 34.79 -4.28
C ASN A 264 -26.15 35.06 -2.82
N GLY A 265 -25.36 34.58 -1.87
CA GLY A 265 -25.66 34.70 -0.44
C GLY A 265 -26.51 33.54 0.09
N GLU A 266 -26.77 32.50 -0.69
CA GLU A 266 -27.57 31.35 -0.29
C GLU A 266 -26.69 30.30 0.41
N GLU A 267 -27.20 29.73 1.50
CA GLU A 267 -26.50 28.65 2.20
C GLU A 267 -26.72 27.30 1.51
N GLN A 268 -25.63 26.65 1.18
CA GLN A 268 -25.58 25.36 0.50
C GLN A 268 -24.84 24.34 1.36
N THR A 269 -25.18 23.06 1.19
CA THR A 269 -24.43 21.96 1.86
C THR A 269 -24.05 20.90 0.85
N VAL A 270 -22.77 20.52 0.85
CA VAL A 270 -22.27 19.37 0.08
C VAL A 270 -21.74 18.31 1.02
N TYR A 271 -21.89 17.07 0.60
CA TYR A 271 -21.48 15.89 1.34
C TYR A 271 -20.52 15.03 0.52
N SER A 272 -19.63 14.32 1.21
CA SER A 272 -18.82 13.26 0.61
C SER A 272 -19.61 11.95 0.47
N ASP A 273 -19.00 10.97 -0.17
CA ASP A 273 -19.41 9.58 -0.03
C ASP A 273 -19.28 9.10 1.42
N VAL A 274 -20.02 8.03 1.74
CA VAL A 274 -19.96 7.38 3.05
C VAL A 274 -18.77 6.42 3.10
N VAL A 275 -18.00 6.48 4.17
CA VAL A 275 -16.98 5.49 4.48
C VAL A 275 -17.31 4.76 5.77
N SER A 276 -16.92 3.50 5.86
CA SER A 276 -17.04 2.72 7.10
C SER A 276 -15.67 2.34 7.63
N TYR A 277 -15.57 2.18 8.96
CA TYR A 277 -14.38 1.70 9.63
C TYR A 277 -14.74 0.76 10.78
N GLU A 278 -14.12 -0.42 10.78
CA GLU A 278 -14.32 -1.42 11.84
C GLU A 278 -13.22 -1.32 12.89
N VAL A 279 -13.61 -1.12 14.14
CA VAL A 279 -12.73 -1.29 15.31
C VAL A 279 -12.96 -2.69 15.87
N LYS A 280 -11.91 -3.48 15.85
CA LYS A 280 -11.87 -4.85 16.38
C LYS A 280 -11.39 -4.90 17.82
#